data_f18e57f576ca1df888f3e3474b53253b
#
_entry.id   f18e57f576ca1df888f3e3474b53253b
#
_cell.length_a   1.000
_cell.length_b   1.000
_cell.length_c   1.000
_cell.angle_alpha   90.00
_cell.angle_beta   90.00
_cell.angle_gamma   90.00
#
_symmetry.space_group_name_H-M   'P 1'
#
loop_
_entity.id
_entity.type
_entity.pdbx_description
1 polymer ?
#
loop_
_entity_poly.entity_id
_entity_poly.type
_entity_poly.pdbx_seq_one_letter_code
_entity_poly.pdbx_strand_id
1 'polypeptide(L)'
;MHRFLFASALLLSFAASAAAQEPAKVTTLFSRDLPDIPGKEGAMLIVEYPPGAVDPVHRHDANAFVYVLAGSVIMQVKGQEPVTLHPGQTFYEGPNDILVVGRNASNTEPAKFLVVFIKNKGAPILTPVE
;
A
#
# COMPACT_ATOMS: atom_id res chain seq x y z
N MET A 1 -1.93 70.50 -5.91
CA MET A 1 -0.95 69.45 -5.58
C MET A 1 -1.72 68.22 -5.12
N HIS A 2 -1.86 67.24 -6.00
CA HIS A 2 -2.55 65.97 -5.67
C HIS A 2 -1.48 64.91 -5.47
N ARG A 3 -1.33 64.43 -4.22
CA ARG A 3 -0.43 63.34 -3.88
C ARG A 3 -1.19 62.03 -4.06
N PHE A 4 -0.86 61.27 -5.09
CA PHE A 4 -1.33 59.87 -5.24
C PHE A 4 -0.46 58.97 -4.35
N LEU A 5 -1.08 58.36 -3.34
CA LEU A 5 -0.51 57.30 -2.56
C LEU A 5 -0.78 55.98 -3.28
N PHE A 6 0.28 55.37 -3.83
CA PHE A 6 0.24 54.00 -4.32
C PHE A 6 0.38 53.06 -3.13
N ALA A 7 -0.68 52.38 -2.80
CA ALA A 7 -0.65 51.27 -1.85
C ALA A 7 -0.24 49.98 -2.61
N SER A 8 1.01 49.56 -2.43
CA SER A 8 1.49 48.28 -2.93
C SER A 8 0.94 47.17 -2.04
N ALA A 9 -0.03 46.39 -2.55
CA ALA A 9 -0.49 45.18 -1.91
C ALA A 9 0.55 44.06 -2.13
N LEU A 10 1.22 43.67 -1.04
CA LEU A 10 2.15 42.55 -1.05
C LEU A 10 1.33 41.27 -0.98
N LEU A 11 1.19 40.57 -2.11
CA LEU A 11 0.57 39.23 -2.17
C LEU A 11 1.56 38.23 -1.57
N LEU A 12 1.34 37.80 -0.33
CA LEU A 12 2.03 36.66 0.24
C LEU A 12 1.43 35.37 -0.40
N SER A 13 2.17 34.80 -1.35
CA SER A 13 1.88 33.48 -1.86
C SER A 13 2.26 32.44 -0.78
N PHE A 14 1.28 31.89 -0.09
CA PHE A 14 1.49 30.69 0.72
C PHE A 14 1.66 29.52 -0.23
N ALA A 15 2.89 29.09 -0.49
CA ALA A 15 3.17 27.82 -1.09
C ALA A 15 2.82 26.74 -0.05
N ALA A 16 1.66 26.11 -0.22
CA ALA A 16 1.33 24.91 0.56
C ALA A 16 2.33 23.82 0.16
N SER A 17 3.28 23.51 1.05
CA SER A 17 4.15 22.35 0.90
C SER A 17 3.27 21.11 1.01
N ALA A 18 3.10 20.38 -0.11
CA ALA A 18 2.47 19.07 -0.07
C ALA A 18 3.37 18.14 0.74
N ALA A 19 2.92 17.75 1.95
CA ALA A 19 3.61 16.74 2.73
C ALA A 19 3.66 15.44 1.93
N ALA A 20 4.86 14.83 1.80
CA ALA A 20 5.00 13.49 1.22
C ALA A 20 4.16 12.51 2.03
N GLN A 21 3.41 11.61 1.35
CA GLN A 21 2.62 10.58 2.01
C GLN A 21 3.54 9.57 2.70
N GLU A 22 3.17 9.14 3.90
CA GLU A 22 3.90 8.11 4.62
C GLU A 22 3.72 6.75 3.91
N PRO A 23 4.80 5.97 3.80
CA PRO A 23 4.73 4.65 3.19
C PRO A 23 3.97 3.66 4.08
N ALA A 24 3.56 2.54 3.50
CA ALA A 24 3.03 1.42 4.26
C ALA A 24 4.04 0.92 5.28
N LYS A 25 3.55 0.55 6.45
CA LYS A 25 4.34 -0.13 7.49
C LYS A 25 4.07 -1.63 7.41
N VAL A 26 5.12 -2.41 7.21
CA VAL A 26 5.04 -3.87 7.15
C VAL A 26 5.70 -4.46 8.38
N THR A 27 4.97 -5.33 9.09
CA THR A 27 5.46 -6.03 10.27
C THR A 27 5.31 -7.53 10.06
N THR A 28 6.43 -8.26 10.05
CA THR A 28 6.39 -9.72 10.02
C THR A 28 6.01 -10.23 11.42
N LEU A 29 4.92 -10.97 11.49
CA LEU A 29 4.46 -11.60 12.72
C LEU A 29 5.14 -12.93 12.95
N PHE A 30 5.29 -13.70 11.89
CA PHE A 30 5.73 -15.08 11.94
C PHE A 30 6.17 -15.54 10.56
N SER A 31 7.21 -16.35 10.50
CA SER A 31 7.60 -17.07 9.29
C SER A 31 8.14 -18.45 9.66
N ARG A 32 7.92 -19.42 8.79
CA ARG A 32 8.35 -20.78 9.00
C ARG A 32 8.54 -21.51 7.67
N ASP A 33 9.57 -22.34 7.61
CA ASP A 33 9.74 -23.29 6.51
C ASP A 33 8.56 -24.26 6.46
N LEU A 34 8.13 -24.62 5.26
CA LEU A 34 7.08 -25.60 5.02
C LEU A 34 7.72 -26.94 4.70
N PRO A 35 7.71 -27.91 5.64
CA PRO A 35 8.47 -29.16 5.46
C PRO A 35 7.91 -30.03 4.35
N ASP A 36 6.64 -29.92 4.00
CA ASP A 36 5.98 -30.66 2.92
C ASP A 36 6.11 -29.99 1.55
N ILE A 37 6.62 -28.76 1.50
CA ILE A 37 6.89 -28.01 0.27
C ILE A 37 8.34 -27.53 0.30
N PRO A 38 9.30 -28.37 -0.09
CA PRO A 38 10.73 -28.02 -0.01
C PRO A 38 11.07 -26.70 -0.70
N GLY A 39 11.89 -25.88 -0.04
CA GLY A 39 12.31 -24.59 -0.54
C GLY A 39 11.29 -23.45 -0.36
N LYS A 40 10.13 -23.72 0.22
CA LYS A 40 9.08 -22.74 0.52
C LYS A 40 9.02 -22.42 1.99
N GLU A 41 8.59 -21.21 2.28
CA GLU A 41 8.21 -20.75 3.61
C GLU A 41 6.84 -20.11 3.60
N GLY A 42 6.13 -20.22 4.73
CA GLY A 42 4.95 -19.43 5.02
C GLY A 42 5.34 -18.20 5.84
N ALA A 43 4.81 -17.05 5.53
CA ALA A 43 5.04 -15.83 6.28
C ALA A 43 3.72 -15.10 6.53
N MET A 44 3.50 -14.68 7.77
CA MET A 44 2.34 -13.86 8.16
C MET A 44 2.80 -12.46 8.47
N LEU A 45 2.16 -11.48 7.85
CA LEU A 45 2.51 -10.07 7.99
C LEU A 45 1.27 -9.23 8.27
N ILE A 46 1.47 -8.16 9.01
CA ILE A 46 0.51 -7.04 9.08
C ILE A 46 1.04 -5.92 8.20
N VAL A 47 0.17 -5.39 7.37
CA VAL A 47 0.40 -4.17 6.61
C VAL A 47 -0.51 -3.08 7.11
N GLU A 48 0.06 -1.95 7.47
CA GLU A 48 -0.66 -0.76 7.92
C GLU A 48 -0.45 0.35 6.89
N TYR A 49 -1.56 0.83 6.33
CA TYR A 49 -1.58 1.98 5.44
C TYR A 49 -1.95 3.24 6.21
N PRO A 50 -1.05 4.19 6.37
CA PRO A 50 -1.44 5.53 6.79
C PRO A 50 -2.50 6.12 5.83
N PRO A 51 -3.26 7.16 6.25
CA PRO A 51 -4.17 7.85 5.34
C PRO A 51 -3.48 8.25 4.04
N GLY A 52 -4.09 7.91 2.90
CA GLY A 52 -3.59 8.23 1.58
C GLY A 52 -2.38 7.43 1.09
N ALA A 53 -1.89 6.44 1.84
CA ALA A 53 -0.74 5.63 1.43
C ALA A 53 -1.01 4.88 0.12
N VAL A 54 0.01 4.85 -0.74
CA VAL A 54 -0.02 4.19 -2.05
C VAL A 54 1.23 3.35 -2.19
N ASP A 55 1.08 2.07 -2.48
CA ASP A 55 2.20 1.20 -2.80
C ASP A 55 2.71 1.44 -4.22
N PRO A 56 4.00 1.22 -4.47
CA PRO A 56 4.50 1.14 -5.85
C PRO A 56 3.86 -0.05 -6.58
N VAL A 57 3.82 0.01 -7.90
CA VAL A 57 3.47 -1.16 -8.71
C VAL A 57 4.48 -2.27 -8.43
N HIS A 58 4.00 -3.46 -8.09
CA HIS A 58 4.86 -4.55 -7.64
C HIS A 58 4.27 -5.94 -7.89
N ARG A 59 5.10 -6.94 -7.68
CA ARG A 59 4.71 -8.35 -7.57
C ARG A 59 5.36 -8.97 -6.34
N HIS A 60 4.86 -10.11 -5.92
CA HIS A 60 5.38 -10.81 -4.74
C HIS A 60 6.21 -12.05 -5.08
N ASP A 61 6.10 -12.60 -6.28
CA ASP A 61 6.66 -13.90 -6.66
C ASP A 61 6.24 -15.02 -5.67
N ALA A 62 5.03 -14.91 -5.16
CA ALA A 62 4.47 -15.72 -4.08
C ALA A 62 2.96 -15.82 -4.22
N ASN A 63 2.38 -16.79 -3.52
CA ASN A 63 0.93 -16.78 -3.26
C ASN A 63 0.68 -15.88 -2.05
N ALA A 64 -0.17 -14.88 -2.21
CA ALA A 64 -0.55 -13.94 -1.17
C ALA A 64 -2.03 -14.02 -0.87
N PHE A 65 -2.38 -14.28 0.39
CA PHE A 65 -3.74 -14.33 0.89
C PHE A 65 -3.96 -13.15 1.83
N VAL A 66 -4.85 -12.26 1.46
CA VAL A 66 -5.11 -11.00 2.18
C VAL A 66 -6.44 -11.08 2.92
N TYR A 67 -6.45 -10.56 4.15
CA TYR A 67 -7.65 -10.40 4.97
C TYR A 67 -7.65 -8.99 5.60
N VAL A 68 -8.65 -8.18 5.27
CA VAL A 68 -8.73 -6.80 5.77
C VAL A 68 -9.22 -6.80 7.22
N LEU A 69 -8.48 -6.10 8.08
CA LEU A 69 -8.76 -5.99 9.53
C LEU A 69 -9.44 -4.68 9.89
N ALA A 70 -9.02 -3.57 9.28
CA ALA A 70 -9.53 -2.24 9.60
C ALA A 70 -9.40 -1.30 8.39
N GLY A 71 -10.29 -0.33 8.30
CA GLY A 71 -10.32 0.62 7.18
C GLY A 71 -10.71 -0.05 5.88
N SER A 72 -10.38 0.58 4.76
CA SER A 72 -10.67 0.06 3.41
C SER A 72 -9.45 0.24 2.52
N VAL A 73 -9.20 -0.76 1.68
CA VAL A 73 -8.09 -0.75 0.73
C VAL A 73 -8.61 -0.98 -0.69
N ILE A 74 -7.94 -0.38 -1.67
CA ILE A 74 -8.23 -0.63 -3.08
C ILE A 74 -7.07 -1.43 -3.65
N MET A 75 -7.38 -2.55 -4.28
CA MET A 75 -6.41 -3.42 -4.92
C MET A 75 -6.83 -3.74 -6.35
N GLN A 76 -5.85 -3.79 -7.24
CA GLN A 76 -6.05 -4.15 -8.63
C GLN A 76 -4.85 -4.94 -9.16
N VAL A 77 -5.11 -6.14 -9.61
CA VAL A 77 -4.17 -6.92 -10.41
C VAL A 77 -4.27 -6.45 -11.87
N LYS A 78 -3.12 -6.35 -12.53
CA LYS A 78 -3.07 -5.98 -13.96
C LYS A 78 -3.98 -6.88 -14.80
N GLY A 79 -4.83 -6.26 -15.60
CA GLY A 79 -5.80 -6.96 -16.44
C GLY A 79 -7.12 -7.31 -15.77
N GLN A 80 -7.28 -6.98 -14.49
CA GLN A 80 -8.53 -7.17 -13.74
C GLN A 80 -9.13 -5.83 -13.32
N GLU A 81 -10.40 -5.84 -12.91
CA GLU A 81 -11.05 -4.68 -12.34
C GLU A 81 -10.51 -4.36 -10.94
N PRO A 82 -10.43 -3.07 -10.56
CA PRO A 82 -10.10 -2.71 -9.19
C PRO A 82 -11.21 -3.13 -8.24
N VAL A 83 -10.83 -3.53 -7.04
CA VAL A 83 -11.77 -3.88 -5.96
C VAL A 83 -11.49 -3.04 -4.73
N THR A 84 -12.55 -2.60 -4.06
CA THR A 84 -12.47 -1.98 -2.75
C THR A 84 -12.84 -3.02 -1.71
N LEU A 85 -11.93 -3.25 -0.76
CA LEU A 85 -12.06 -4.25 0.28
C LEU A 85 -12.30 -3.57 1.62
N HIS A 86 -13.30 -4.07 2.35
CA HIS A 86 -13.67 -3.65 3.70
C HIS A 86 -13.27 -4.70 4.73
N PRO A 87 -13.29 -4.39 6.05
CA PRO A 87 -12.97 -5.36 7.08
C PRO A 87 -13.75 -6.67 6.94
N GLY A 88 -13.02 -7.80 7.05
CA GLY A 88 -13.58 -9.14 6.86
C GLY A 88 -13.55 -9.65 5.43
N GLN A 89 -13.18 -8.82 4.46
CA GLN A 89 -13.07 -9.23 3.06
C GLN A 89 -11.66 -9.70 2.72
N THR A 90 -11.57 -10.54 1.70
CA THR A 90 -10.35 -11.22 1.30
C THR A 90 -9.95 -10.87 -0.14
N PHE A 91 -8.66 -11.04 -0.41
CA PHE A 91 -8.09 -10.87 -1.73
C PHE A 91 -6.96 -11.88 -1.94
N TYR A 92 -6.70 -12.24 -3.17
CA TYR A 92 -5.63 -13.17 -3.53
C TYR A 92 -4.78 -12.59 -4.66
N GLU A 93 -3.46 -12.73 -4.52
CA GLU A 93 -2.49 -12.46 -5.57
C GLU A 93 -1.65 -13.72 -5.81
N GLY A 94 -1.52 -14.12 -7.06
CA GLY A 94 -0.68 -15.23 -7.46
C GLY A 94 0.77 -14.82 -7.72
N PRO A 95 1.67 -15.80 -7.96
CA PRO A 95 3.09 -15.56 -8.13
C PRO A 95 3.45 -14.65 -9.32
N ASN A 96 2.63 -14.65 -10.37
CA ASN A 96 2.88 -13.87 -11.58
C ASN A 96 2.01 -12.62 -11.67
N ASP A 97 1.18 -12.37 -10.68
CA ASP A 97 0.28 -11.23 -10.67
C ASP A 97 1.06 -9.94 -10.38
N ILE A 98 0.76 -8.89 -11.14
CA ILE A 98 1.28 -7.55 -10.93
C ILE A 98 0.19 -6.72 -10.27
N LEU A 99 0.42 -6.26 -9.06
CA LEU A 99 -0.47 -5.33 -8.38
C LEU A 99 -0.22 -3.93 -8.88
N VAL A 100 -1.11 -3.43 -9.74
CA VAL A 100 -1.01 -2.08 -10.32
C VAL A 100 -1.63 -1.02 -9.43
N VAL A 101 -2.54 -1.40 -8.54
CA VAL A 101 -3.09 -0.55 -7.48
C VAL A 101 -3.08 -1.32 -6.17
N GLY A 102 -2.43 -0.75 -5.17
CA GLY A 102 -2.48 -1.16 -3.78
C GLY A 102 -2.43 0.10 -2.93
N ARG A 103 -3.55 0.52 -2.35
CA ARG A 103 -3.62 1.77 -1.61
C ARG A 103 -4.69 1.79 -0.55
N ASN A 104 -4.53 2.71 0.40
CA ASN A 104 -5.61 3.09 1.30
C ASN A 104 -6.72 3.76 0.49
N ALA A 105 -7.96 3.34 0.68
CA ALA A 105 -9.11 3.97 0.03
C ALA A 105 -9.44 5.35 0.62
N SER A 106 -8.94 5.65 1.82
CA SER A 106 -9.19 6.89 2.56
C SER A 106 -7.95 7.76 2.66
N ASN A 107 -8.15 9.08 2.57
CA ASN A 107 -7.11 10.08 2.84
C ASN A 107 -7.13 10.58 4.29
N THR A 108 -8.07 10.09 5.12
CA THR A 108 -8.26 10.55 6.50
C THR A 108 -8.16 9.45 7.54
N GLU A 109 -8.47 8.19 7.17
CA GLU A 109 -8.47 7.05 8.08
C GLU A 109 -7.39 6.04 7.70
N PRO A 110 -6.72 5.42 8.68
CA PRO A 110 -5.76 4.35 8.40
C PRO A 110 -6.47 3.07 7.95
N ALA A 111 -5.74 2.19 7.30
CA ALA A 111 -6.19 0.85 6.97
C ALA A 111 -5.16 -0.19 7.42
N LYS A 112 -5.64 -1.41 7.67
CA LYS A 112 -4.79 -2.50 8.13
C LYS A 112 -5.29 -3.81 7.56
N PHE A 113 -4.38 -4.65 7.10
CA PHE A 113 -4.70 -6.00 6.65
C PHE A 113 -3.61 -7.00 7.04
N LEU A 114 -4.04 -8.24 7.20
CA LEU A 114 -3.18 -9.40 7.34
C LEU A 114 -2.91 -9.95 5.95
N VAL A 115 -1.67 -10.34 5.71
CA VAL A 115 -1.32 -11.12 4.52
C VAL A 115 -0.51 -12.35 4.92
N VAL A 116 -0.88 -13.49 4.31
CA VAL A 116 -0.14 -14.73 4.41
C VAL A 116 0.49 -15.02 3.07
N PHE A 117 1.82 -15.14 3.05
CA PHE A 117 2.59 -15.53 1.86
C PHE A 117 3.01 -16.99 1.94
N ILE A 118 2.91 -17.66 0.79
CA ILE A 118 3.67 -18.89 0.53
C ILE A 118 4.66 -18.53 -0.57
N LYS A 119 5.94 -18.48 -0.21
CA LYS A 119 7.00 -17.92 -1.04
C LYS A 119 8.27 -18.75 -0.99
N ASN A 120 9.19 -18.50 -1.89
CA ASN A 120 10.52 -19.07 -1.81
C ASN A 120 11.21 -18.57 -0.54
N LYS A 121 11.88 -19.48 0.16
CA LYS A 121 12.65 -19.16 1.36
C LYS A 121 13.67 -18.06 1.07
N GLY A 122 13.66 -17.03 1.91
CA GLY A 122 14.58 -15.89 1.79
C GLY A 122 14.27 -14.89 0.67
N ALA A 123 13.23 -15.11 -0.15
CA ALA A 123 12.85 -14.16 -1.18
C ALA A 123 12.28 -12.87 -0.55
N PRO A 124 12.44 -11.71 -1.20
CA PRO A 124 11.88 -10.47 -0.73
C PRO A 124 10.35 -10.52 -0.69
N ILE A 125 9.74 -9.72 0.18
CA ILE A 125 8.27 -9.64 0.33
C ILE A 125 7.62 -9.11 -0.94
N LEU A 126 8.23 -8.15 -1.60
CA LEU A 126 7.77 -7.63 -2.87
C LEU A 126 8.93 -7.23 -3.77
N THR A 127 8.67 -7.21 -5.06
CA THR A 127 9.60 -6.72 -6.08
C THR A 127 8.91 -5.62 -6.87
N PRO A 128 9.42 -4.37 -6.85
CA PRO A 128 8.88 -3.30 -7.68
C PRO A 128 8.93 -3.67 -9.17
N VAL A 129 7.94 -3.23 -9.93
CA VAL A 129 7.84 -3.41 -11.38
C VAL A 129 7.77 -2.04 -12.03
N GLU A 130 8.66 -1.79 -13.00
CA GLU A 130 8.69 -0.57 -13.81
C GLU A 130 7.73 -0.64 -15.00
#